data_2ad199e464ddbe76825503c73f9997a3
#
_entry.id   2ad199e464ddbe76825503c73f9997a3
#
_cell.length_a   1.000
_cell.length_b   1.000
_cell.length_c   1.000
_cell.angle_alpha   90.00
_cell.angle_beta   90.00
_cell.angle_gamma   90.00
#
_symmetry.space_group_name_H-M   'P 1'
#
loop_
_entity.id
_entity.type
_entity.pdbx_description
1 polymer ?
#
loop_
_entity_poly.entity_id
_entity_poly.type
_entity_poly.pdbx_seq_one_letter_code
_entity_poly.pdbx_strand_id
1 'polypeptide(L)'
;TYLKAKELSESTIDAYTTSVKQYFLMHETITKENGISWKHELLAQGKKAKTVNVRLNAYNSLCEMLHQDECKCKAVKIHQATAISNVISDSDYKKLLRCLANDQNLKWYYGIKLLAVTGARVSEYVCLQKKDFDRGYAELWTKGKIRRIYIPKSYRDEAASYYASLSPDDYLMTNRFGKKMTTRGVATMLQKFSLKYDIDSRCMHPHSFRHFFAIEFLERNSNLSLLADLMGHSSVSTTAIYTRMTKEQQRLAVDAAVCW
;
A
#
# COMPACT_ATOMS: atom_id res chain seq x y z
N THR A 1 -19.17 18.23 -11.99
CA THR A 1 -18.17 19.01 -11.23
C THR A 1 -16.81 18.91 -11.93
N TYR A 2 -15.98 19.97 -11.84
CA TYR A 2 -14.66 20.09 -12.47
C TYR A 2 -13.73 18.88 -12.25
N LEU A 3 -13.63 18.39 -10.99
CA LEU A 3 -12.79 17.22 -10.68
C LEU A 3 -13.27 15.91 -11.32
N LYS A 4 -14.59 15.76 -11.54
CA LYS A 4 -15.16 14.63 -12.27
C LYS A 4 -14.85 14.73 -13.77
N ALA A 5 -14.92 15.94 -14.34
CA ALA A 5 -14.54 16.18 -15.75
C ALA A 5 -13.03 15.89 -16.01
N LYS A 6 -12.18 15.94 -14.98
CA LYS A 6 -10.78 15.50 -15.01
C LYS A 6 -10.60 13.99 -14.81
N GLU A 7 -11.68 13.21 -14.76
CA GLU A 7 -11.67 11.75 -14.57
C GLU A 7 -10.88 11.28 -13.35
N LEU A 8 -10.84 12.13 -12.29
CA LEU A 8 -10.17 11.76 -11.03
C LEU A 8 -10.98 10.71 -10.28
N SER A 9 -10.29 9.81 -9.58
CA SER A 9 -10.93 8.80 -8.74
C SER A 9 -11.72 9.46 -7.61
N GLU A 10 -12.81 8.83 -7.16
CA GLU A 10 -13.64 9.34 -6.04
C GLU A 10 -12.80 9.64 -4.80
N SER A 11 -11.87 8.75 -4.45
CA SER A 11 -10.97 8.97 -3.31
C SER A 11 -10.06 10.20 -3.47
N THR A 12 -9.66 10.53 -4.71
CA THR A 12 -8.89 11.76 -4.99
C THR A 12 -9.79 12.98 -4.89
N ILE A 13 -11.02 12.89 -5.39
CA ILE A 13 -12.02 13.96 -5.31
C ILE A 13 -12.31 14.30 -3.84
N ASP A 14 -12.54 13.29 -3.00
CA ASP A 14 -12.78 13.46 -1.56
C ASP A 14 -11.58 14.10 -0.85
N ALA A 15 -10.36 13.63 -1.16
CA ALA A 15 -9.13 14.17 -0.59
C ALA A 15 -8.92 15.64 -0.99
N TYR A 16 -9.18 15.98 -2.26
CA TYR A 16 -9.07 17.35 -2.77
C TYR A 16 -10.16 18.26 -2.16
N THR A 17 -11.40 17.80 -2.12
CA THR A 17 -12.50 18.54 -1.50
C THR A 17 -12.22 18.84 -0.03
N THR A 18 -11.76 17.84 0.71
CA THR A 18 -11.36 18.00 2.11
C THR A 18 -10.22 18.99 2.27
N SER A 19 -9.22 18.94 1.40
CA SER A 19 -8.07 19.83 1.44
C SER A 19 -8.46 21.29 1.15
N VAL A 20 -9.33 21.51 0.16
CA VAL A 20 -9.85 22.85 -0.18
C VAL A 20 -10.69 23.41 0.97
N LYS A 21 -11.56 22.59 1.59
CA LYS A 21 -12.31 23.02 2.79
C LYS A 21 -11.36 23.45 3.92
N GLN A 22 -10.29 22.70 4.16
CA GLN A 22 -9.29 23.05 5.18
C GLN A 22 -8.54 24.35 4.85
N TYR A 23 -8.28 24.62 3.57
CA TYR A 23 -7.70 25.89 3.14
C TYR A 23 -8.60 27.07 3.52
N PHE A 24 -9.89 27.00 3.17
CA PHE A 24 -10.84 28.07 3.45
C PHE A 24 -11.22 28.25 4.93
N LEU A 25 -10.84 27.32 5.81
CA LEU A 25 -10.92 27.55 7.26
C LEU A 25 -9.81 28.49 7.78
N MET A 26 -8.76 28.73 7.00
CA MET A 26 -7.58 29.51 7.40
C MET A 26 -7.39 30.74 6.52
N HIS A 27 -7.87 30.72 5.28
CA HIS A 27 -7.69 31.79 4.30
C HIS A 27 -8.99 32.04 3.55
N GLU A 28 -9.43 33.28 3.48
CA GLU A 28 -10.70 33.65 2.83
C GLU A 28 -10.60 33.79 1.31
N THR A 29 -9.40 34.10 0.81
CA THR A 29 -9.14 34.38 -0.62
C THR A 29 -8.03 33.52 -1.20
N ILE A 30 -8.09 33.31 -2.51
CA ILE A 30 -7.08 32.57 -3.25
C ILE A 30 -6.07 33.56 -3.81
N THR A 31 -4.89 33.60 -3.22
CA THR A 31 -3.75 34.39 -3.67
C THR A 31 -2.49 33.57 -3.58
N LYS A 32 -1.45 33.96 -4.31
CA LYS A 32 -0.15 33.31 -4.25
C LYS A 32 0.44 33.31 -2.84
N GLU A 33 0.29 34.42 -2.15
CA GLU A 33 0.78 34.64 -0.79
C GLU A 33 0.07 33.71 0.20
N ASN A 34 -1.25 33.61 0.12
CA ASN A 34 -2.05 32.72 0.97
C ASN A 34 -1.72 31.25 0.72
N GLY A 35 -1.51 30.86 -0.55
CA GLY A 35 -1.09 29.49 -0.88
C GLY A 35 0.29 29.13 -0.33
N ILE A 36 1.24 30.08 -0.34
CA ILE A 36 2.56 29.92 0.26
C ILE A 36 2.47 29.89 1.78
N SER A 37 1.68 30.77 2.40
CA SER A 37 1.44 30.79 3.85
C SER A 37 0.88 29.45 4.31
N TRP A 38 -0.17 28.97 3.65
CA TRP A 38 -0.78 27.67 3.97
C TRP A 38 0.21 26.51 3.88
N LYS A 39 1.08 26.51 2.87
CA LYS A 39 2.16 25.51 2.76
C LYS A 39 3.08 25.53 3.99
N HIS A 40 3.49 26.72 4.45
CA HIS A 40 4.36 26.87 5.61
C HIS A 40 3.65 26.48 6.91
N GLU A 41 2.38 26.83 7.07
CA GLU A 41 1.54 26.44 8.20
C GLU A 41 1.40 24.91 8.30
N LEU A 42 1.16 24.24 7.16
CA LEU A 42 1.11 22.79 7.12
C LEU A 42 2.42 22.13 7.53
N LEU A 43 3.55 22.71 7.13
CA LEU A 43 4.88 22.23 7.54
C LEU A 43 5.13 22.50 9.03
N ALA A 44 4.75 23.68 9.53
CA ALA A 44 4.86 24.05 10.95
C ALA A 44 4.00 23.14 11.85
N GLN A 45 2.86 22.66 11.35
CA GLN A 45 2.03 21.62 12.01
C GLN A 45 2.67 20.21 11.99
N GLY A 46 3.89 20.06 11.50
CA GLY A 46 4.58 18.77 11.40
C GLY A 46 4.04 17.82 10.32
N LYS A 47 3.26 18.32 9.34
CA LYS A 47 2.78 17.46 8.24
C LYS A 47 3.95 17.05 7.35
N LYS A 48 3.99 15.75 6.98
CA LYS A 48 5.00 15.24 6.06
C LYS A 48 4.89 15.91 4.68
N ALA A 49 6.01 16.18 4.03
CA ALA A 49 6.08 16.83 2.71
C ALA A 49 5.13 16.19 1.67
N LYS A 50 5.00 14.85 1.67
CA LYS A 50 4.05 14.14 0.80
C LYS A 50 2.59 14.55 1.07
N THR A 51 2.20 14.72 2.32
CA THR A 51 0.85 15.17 2.71
C THR A 51 0.62 16.62 2.30
N VAL A 52 1.62 17.47 2.50
CA VAL A 52 1.58 18.89 2.07
C VAL A 52 1.40 18.95 0.55
N ASN A 53 2.14 18.15 -0.21
CA ASN A 53 2.03 18.14 -1.67
C ASN A 53 0.65 17.68 -2.17
N VAL A 54 0.02 16.70 -1.52
CA VAL A 54 -1.38 16.31 -1.87
C VAL A 54 -2.32 17.50 -1.67
N ARG A 55 -2.17 18.25 -0.59
CA ARG A 55 -3.00 19.43 -0.32
C ARG A 55 -2.72 20.58 -1.29
N LEU A 56 -1.46 20.80 -1.62
CA LEU A 56 -1.08 21.80 -2.64
C LEU A 56 -1.59 21.43 -4.03
N ASN A 57 -1.63 20.14 -4.38
CA ASN A 57 -2.23 19.70 -5.65
C ASN A 57 -3.74 20.01 -5.68
N ALA A 58 -4.44 19.86 -4.56
CA ALA A 58 -5.85 20.24 -4.45
C ALA A 58 -6.03 21.76 -4.62
N TYR A 59 -5.20 22.56 -3.97
CA TYR A 59 -5.16 24.02 -4.10
C TYR A 59 -4.86 24.45 -5.54
N ASN A 60 -3.81 23.89 -6.15
CA ASN A 60 -3.45 24.17 -7.54
C ASN A 60 -4.56 23.77 -8.54
N SER A 61 -5.28 22.68 -8.25
CA SER A 61 -6.43 22.28 -9.04
C SER A 61 -7.61 23.25 -8.90
N LEU A 62 -7.77 23.87 -7.74
CA LEU A 62 -8.74 24.94 -7.51
C LEU A 62 -8.34 26.22 -8.27
N CYS A 63 -7.07 26.64 -8.21
CA CYS A 63 -6.56 27.77 -8.98
C CYS A 63 -6.81 27.58 -10.49
N GLU A 64 -6.56 26.39 -10.99
CA GLU A 64 -6.78 26.06 -12.40
C GLU A 64 -8.28 26.12 -12.78
N MET A 65 -9.16 25.62 -11.91
CA MET A 65 -10.61 25.71 -12.09
C MET A 65 -11.11 27.15 -12.17
N LEU A 66 -10.46 28.07 -11.45
CA LEU A 66 -10.81 29.48 -11.39
C LEU A 66 -10.03 30.35 -12.38
N HIS A 67 -9.21 29.73 -13.25
CA HIS A 67 -8.33 30.43 -14.19
C HIS A 67 -7.34 31.42 -13.53
N GLN A 68 -6.84 31.05 -12.33
CA GLN A 68 -5.88 31.81 -11.53
C GLN A 68 -4.54 31.06 -11.44
N ASP A 69 -3.96 30.70 -12.59
CA ASP A 69 -2.74 29.87 -12.66
C ASP A 69 -1.51 30.51 -11.99
N GLU A 70 -1.46 31.83 -11.91
CA GLU A 70 -0.44 32.61 -11.21
C GLU A 70 -0.44 32.31 -9.70
N CYS A 71 -1.58 31.92 -9.13
CA CYS A 71 -1.68 31.60 -7.71
C CYS A 71 -1.12 30.19 -7.36
N LYS A 72 -0.85 29.33 -8.35
CA LYS A 72 -0.33 27.98 -8.12
C LYS A 72 0.97 27.96 -7.34
N CYS A 73 1.09 27.04 -6.39
CA CYS A 73 2.24 26.88 -5.52
C CYS A 73 3.13 25.70 -5.93
N LYS A 74 4.45 25.88 -5.83
CA LYS A 74 5.42 24.81 -6.05
C LYS A 74 5.36 23.78 -4.93
N ALA A 75 5.45 22.51 -5.30
CA ALA A 75 5.53 21.39 -4.36
C ALA A 75 6.76 21.48 -3.45
N VAL A 76 6.64 20.94 -2.26
CA VAL A 76 7.77 20.74 -1.33
C VAL A 76 8.67 19.63 -1.90
N LYS A 77 9.97 19.87 -1.95
CA LYS A 77 10.94 18.83 -2.35
C LYS A 77 10.87 17.65 -1.40
N ILE A 78 10.66 16.46 -1.94
CA ILE A 78 10.68 15.21 -1.17
C ILE A 78 12.05 14.56 -1.40
N HIS A 79 12.85 14.45 -0.34
CA HIS A 79 14.00 13.59 -0.37
C HIS A 79 13.50 12.14 -0.38
N GLN A 80 13.88 11.38 -1.39
CA GLN A 80 13.54 9.96 -1.43
C GLN A 80 14.21 9.26 -0.24
N ALA A 81 13.43 8.55 0.57
CA ALA A 81 13.98 7.72 1.62
C ALA A 81 14.98 6.72 1.02
N THR A 82 16.15 6.61 1.63
CA THR A 82 17.22 5.72 1.20
C THR A 82 16.93 4.25 1.50
N ALA A 83 15.99 3.96 2.40
CA ALA A 83 15.59 2.62 2.79
C ALA A 83 14.08 2.53 3.00
N ILE A 84 13.54 1.33 2.82
CA ILE A 84 12.15 1.03 3.17
C ILE A 84 12.10 0.86 4.69
N SER A 85 11.23 1.63 5.33
CA SER A 85 10.98 1.52 6.76
C SER A 85 9.60 0.89 7.03
N ASN A 86 9.43 0.38 8.25
CA ASN A 86 8.14 -0.16 8.71
C ASN A 86 7.66 -1.40 7.91
N VAL A 87 8.59 -2.27 7.56
CA VAL A 87 8.30 -3.59 6.99
C VAL A 87 8.36 -4.62 8.12
N ILE A 88 7.40 -5.55 8.13
CA ILE A 88 7.43 -6.66 9.08
C ILE A 88 8.66 -7.53 8.82
N SER A 89 9.38 -7.90 9.87
CA SER A 89 10.51 -8.83 9.76
C SER A 89 10.02 -10.27 9.56
N ASP A 90 10.86 -11.13 9.00
CA ASP A 90 10.56 -12.56 8.89
C ASP A 90 10.29 -13.20 10.26
N SER A 91 11.04 -12.79 11.30
CA SER A 91 10.83 -13.26 12.66
C SER A 91 9.46 -12.86 13.23
N ASP A 92 9.03 -11.61 13.03
CA ASP A 92 7.73 -11.11 13.48
C ASP A 92 6.58 -11.72 12.67
N TYR A 93 6.77 -11.92 11.37
CA TYR A 93 5.80 -12.62 10.53
C TYR A 93 5.60 -14.07 11.02
N LYS A 94 6.67 -14.81 11.29
CA LYS A 94 6.59 -16.16 11.84
C LYS A 94 5.99 -16.18 13.24
N LYS A 95 6.33 -15.19 14.10
CA LYS A 95 5.71 -15.01 15.42
C LYS A 95 4.20 -14.82 15.29
N LEU A 96 3.77 -13.93 14.41
CA LEU A 96 2.35 -13.64 14.16
C LEU A 96 1.58 -14.89 13.75
N LEU A 97 2.11 -15.65 12.80
CA LEU A 97 1.45 -16.89 12.34
C LEU A 97 1.36 -17.93 13.45
N ARG A 98 2.43 -18.13 14.23
CA ARG A 98 2.39 -19.06 15.40
C ARG A 98 1.35 -18.65 16.43
N CYS A 99 1.28 -17.37 16.77
CA CYS A 99 0.29 -16.86 17.73
C CYS A 99 -1.14 -17.07 17.22
N LEU A 100 -1.39 -16.81 15.95
CA LEU A 100 -2.71 -17.02 15.34
C LEU A 100 -3.10 -18.50 15.29
N ALA A 101 -2.15 -19.40 15.02
CA ALA A 101 -2.39 -20.84 15.05
C ALA A 101 -2.69 -21.32 16.48
N ASN A 102 -1.93 -20.89 17.47
CA ASN A 102 -2.16 -21.22 18.89
C ASN A 102 -3.53 -20.74 19.39
N ASP A 103 -3.97 -19.55 18.92
CA ASP A 103 -5.29 -19.01 19.23
C ASP A 103 -6.41 -19.67 18.40
N GLN A 104 -6.11 -20.66 17.56
CA GLN A 104 -7.03 -21.29 16.61
C GLN A 104 -7.73 -20.28 15.68
N ASN A 105 -7.12 -19.14 15.44
CA ASN A 105 -7.64 -18.09 14.58
C ASN A 105 -7.26 -18.35 13.11
N LEU A 106 -7.74 -19.49 12.58
CA LEU A 106 -7.40 -19.96 11.25
C LEU A 106 -7.75 -18.96 10.14
N LYS A 107 -8.84 -18.22 10.34
CA LYS A 107 -9.22 -17.16 9.39
C LYS A 107 -8.12 -16.14 9.17
N TRP A 108 -7.55 -15.62 10.24
CA TRP A 108 -6.48 -14.63 10.14
C TRP A 108 -5.12 -15.26 9.87
N TYR A 109 -4.92 -16.50 10.28
CA TYR A 109 -3.74 -17.27 9.91
C TYR A 109 -3.61 -17.36 8.37
N TYR A 110 -4.63 -17.92 7.71
CA TYR A 110 -4.64 -18.05 6.25
C TYR A 110 -4.76 -16.69 5.57
N GLY A 111 -5.53 -15.76 6.13
CA GLY A 111 -5.68 -14.42 5.57
C GLY A 111 -4.37 -13.63 5.55
N ILE A 112 -3.58 -13.64 6.61
CA ILE A 112 -2.28 -12.98 6.67
C ILE A 112 -1.26 -13.67 5.76
N LYS A 113 -1.28 -15.01 5.72
CA LYS A 113 -0.46 -15.76 4.77
C LYS A 113 -0.78 -15.38 3.32
N LEU A 114 -2.06 -15.35 2.95
CA LEU A 114 -2.51 -14.92 1.61
C LEU A 114 -2.01 -13.52 1.26
N LEU A 115 -2.14 -12.58 2.20
CA LEU A 115 -1.66 -11.20 2.01
C LEU A 115 -0.14 -11.14 1.76
N ALA A 116 0.63 -11.93 2.52
CA ALA A 116 2.08 -11.98 2.42
C ALA A 116 2.58 -12.69 1.14
N VAL A 117 1.93 -13.79 0.72
CA VAL A 117 2.40 -14.59 -0.43
C VAL A 117 1.93 -14.07 -1.78
N THR A 118 0.94 -13.18 -1.81
CA THR A 118 0.43 -12.60 -3.07
C THR A 118 0.96 -11.20 -3.35
N GLY A 119 1.42 -10.49 -2.33
CA GLY A 119 1.80 -9.09 -2.46
C GLY A 119 0.67 -8.18 -2.97
N ALA A 120 -0.58 -8.61 -2.88
CA ALA A 120 -1.75 -7.86 -3.34
C ALA A 120 -1.90 -6.53 -2.60
N ARG A 121 -2.44 -5.50 -3.27
CA ARG A 121 -2.91 -4.31 -2.56
C ARG A 121 -4.10 -4.70 -1.70
N VAL A 122 -4.28 -4.05 -0.55
CA VAL A 122 -5.39 -4.40 0.36
C VAL A 122 -6.77 -4.29 -0.30
N SER A 123 -6.95 -3.37 -1.24
CA SER A 123 -8.18 -3.24 -2.04
C SER A 123 -8.40 -4.41 -2.99
N GLU A 124 -7.33 -5.00 -3.50
CA GLU A 124 -7.33 -6.19 -4.34
C GLU A 124 -7.54 -7.46 -3.50
N TYR A 125 -6.80 -7.55 -2.39
CA TYR A 125 -6.87 -8.66 -1.45
C TYR A 125 -8.28 -8.95 -0.93
N VAL A 126 -9.03 -7.91 -0.54
CA VAL A 126 -10.40 -8.09 -0.04
C VAL A 126 -11.40 -8.50 -1.12
N CYS A 127 -11.03 -8.46 -2.39
CA CYS A 127 -11.84 -8.88 -3.52
C CYS A 127 -11.57 -10.32 -3.98
N LEU A 128 -10.54 -10.98 -3.42
CA LEU A 128 -10.22 -12.36 -3.79
C LEU A 128 -11.34 -13.33 -3.40
N GLN A 129 -11.74 -14.18 -4.35
CA GLN A 129 -12.81 -15.15 -4.21
C GLN A 129 -12.28 -16.58 -4.28
N LYS A 130 -13.11 -17.54 -3.88
CA LYS A 130 -12.78 -18.98 -3.91
C LYS A 130 -12.40 -19.45 -5.31
N LYS A 131 -13.09 -18.99 -6.36
CA LYS A 131 -12.76 -19.30 -7.75
C LYS A 131 -11.34 -18.85 -8.15
N ASP A 132 -10.85 -17.73 -7.59
CA ASP A 132 -9.49 -17.25 -7.81
C ASP A 132 -8.47 -18.15 -7.12
N PHE A 133 -8.79 -18.58 -5.90
CA PHE A 133 -8.00 -19.56 -5.16
C PHE A 133 -7.88 -20.88 -5.93
N ASP A 134 -8.98 -21.43 -6.45
CA ASP A 134 -8.99 -22.68 -7.19
C ASP A 134 -8.20 -22.59 -8.48
N ARG A 135 -8.39 -21.49 -9.22
CA ARG A 135 -7.67 -21.21 -10.47
C ARG A 135 -6.19 -20.90 -10.25
N GLY A 136 -5.82 -20.40 -9.07
CA GLY A 136 -4.46 -20.03 -8.69
C GLY A 136 -4.07 -18.57 -9.06
N TYR A 137 -5.00 -17.79 -9.56
CA TYR A 137 -4.80 -16.35 -9.84
C TYR A 137 -6.14 -15.61 -9.89
N ALA A 138 -6.11 -14.32 -9.58
CA ALA A 138 -7.17 -13.37 -9.82
C ALA A 138 -6.81 -12.41 -10.96
N GLU A 139 -7.77 -12.04 -11.79
CA GLU A 139 -7.63 -10.99 -12.80
C GLU A 139 -8.40 -9.75 -12.36
N LEU A 140 -7.70 -8.64 -12.23
CA LEU A 140 -8.27 -7.39 -11.77
C LEU A 140 -8.07 -6.29 -12.81
N TRP A 141 -9.13 -5.58 -13.10
CA TRP A 141 -9.08 -4.36 -13.91
C TRP A 141 -8.59 -3.19 -13.07
N THR A 142 -7.45 -2.62 -13.45
CA THR A 142 -6.87 -1.48 -12.74
C THR A 142 -6.42 -0.45 -13.76
N LYS A 143 -7.04 0.72 -13.79
CA LYS A 143 -6.66 1.84 -14.68
C LYS A 143 -6.51 1.43 -16.14
N GLY A 144 -7.48 0.68 -16.69
CA GLY A 144 -7.50 0.26 -18.09
C GLY A 144 -6.55 -0.89 -18.45
N LYS A 145 -5.90 -1.52 -17.46
CA LYS A 145 -5.02 -2.69 -17.65
C LYS A 145 -5.52 -3.87 -16.82
N ILE A 146 -5.41 -5.08 -17.37
CA ILE A 146 -5.62 -6.32 -16.63
C ILE A 146 -4.33 -6.60 -15.84
N ARG A 147 -4.46 -6.78 -14.54
CA ARG A 147 -3.40 -7.25 -13.66
C ARG A 147 -3.77 -8.61 -13.10
N ARG A 148 -2.82 -9.54 -13.11
CA ARG A 148 -2.95 -10.83 -12.43
C ARG A 148 -2.29 -10.80 -11.06
N ILE A 149 -3.00 -11.35 -10.07
CA ILE A 149 -2.47 -11.66 -8.75
C ILE A 149 -2.40 -13.18 -8.66
N TYR A 150 -1.20 -13.72 -8.55
CA TYR A 150 -0.99 -15.16 -8.44
C TYR A 150 -1.14 -15.61 -6.98
N ILE A 151 -1.82 -16.75 -6.79
CA ILE A 151 -1.95 -17.43 -5.51
C ILE A 151 -1.07 -18.69 -5.59
N PRO A 152 0.08 -18.72 -4.90
CA PRO A 152 1.06 -19.81 -5.02
C PRO A 152 0.46 -21.19 -4.74
N LYS A 153 0.91 -22.21 -5.47
CA LYS A 153 0.44 -23.59 -5.30
C LYS A 153 0.67 -24.07 -3.87
N SER A 154 1.84 -23.82 -3.29
CA SER A 154 2.15 -24.22 -1.91
C SER A 154 1.14 -23.67 -0.89
N TYR A 155 0.72 -22.42 -1.04
CA TYR A 155 -0.32 -21.83 -0.20
C TYR A 155 -1.68 -22.50 -0.44
N ARG A 156 -2.03 -22.75 -1.70
CA ARG A 156 -3.32 -23.40 -2.05
C ARG A 156 -3.41 -24.83 -1.49
N ASP A 157 -2.33 -25.59 -1.60
CA ASP A 157 -2.27 -26.95 -1.06
C ASP A 157 -2.44 -26.94 0.48
N GLU A 158 -1.81 -26.00 1.19
CA GLU A 158 -1.92 -25.86 2.63
C GLU A 158 -3.32 -25.39 3.09
N ALA A 159 -3.90 -24.44 2.38
CA ALA A 159 -5.17 -23.82 2.76
C ALA A 159 -6.41 -24.53 2.17
N ALA A 160 -6.22 -25.60 1.39
CA ALA A 160 -7.29 -26.28 0.66
C ALA A 160 -8.42 -26.74 1.57
N SER A 161 -8.11 -27.40 2.68
CA SER A 161 -9.11 -27.90 3.64
C SER A 161 -9.86 -26.75 4.33
N TYR A 162 -9.19 -25.65 4.61
CA TYR A 162 -9.82 -24.49 5.25
C TYR A 162 -10.86 -23.81 4.34
N TYR A 163 -10.56 -23.69 3.04
CA TYR A 163 -11.45 -23.08 2.08
C TYR A 163 -12.40 -24.06 1.37
N ALA A 164 -12.39 -25.36 1.73
CA ALA A 164 -13.16 -26.40 1.04
C ALA A 164 -14.69 -26.17 1.06
N SER A 165 -15.20 -25.54 2.12
CA SER A 165 -16.64 -25.28 2.30
C SER A 165 -17.15 -24.05 1.57
N LEU A 166 -16.26 -23.21 0.99
CA LEU A 166 -16.66 -22.00 0.29
C LEU A 166 -17.18 -22.30 -1.11
N SER A 167 -18.23 -21.59 -1.52
CA SER A 167 -18.70 -21.55 -2.91
C SER A 167 -17.76 -20.70 -3.78
N PRO A 168 -17.72 -20.92 -5.11
CA PRO A 168 -16.77 -20.23 -6.01
C PRO A 168 -16.79 -18.71 -5.92
N ASP A 169 -17.95 -18.10 -5.67
CA ASP A 169 -18.12 -16.65 -5.58
C ASP A 169 -17.96 -16.08 -4.16
N ASP A 170 -17.73 -16.94 -3.17
CA ASP A 170 -17.48 -16.50 -1.80
C ASP A 170 -16.12 -15.81 -1.70
N TYR A 171 -16.07 -14.75 -0.91
CA TYR A 171 -14.81 -14.04 -0.64
C TYR A 171 -13.93 -14.84 0.33
N LEU A 172 -12.63 -14.93 0.04
CA LEU A 172 -11.67 -15.59 0.93
C LEU A 172 -11.56 -14.89 2.29
N MET A 173 -11.80 -13.55 2.31
CA MET A 173 -11.80 -12.78 3.54
C MET A 173 -13.12 -12.04 3.75
N THR A 174 -13.85 -12.50 4.75
CA THR A 174 -15.16 -11.96 5.10
C THR A 174 -15.13 -11.24 6.45
N ASN A 175 -16.10 -10.40 6.71
CA ASN A 175 -16.34 -9.84 8.05
C ASN A 175 -17.15 -10.83 8.92
N ARG A 176 -17.52 -10.40 10.14
CA ARG A 176 -18.32 -11.22 11.07
C ARG A 176 -19.74 -11.56 10.56
N PHE A 177 -20.19 -10.86 9.52
CA PHE A 177 -21.51 -11.07 8.92
C PHE A 177 -21.43 -11.89 7.61
N GLY A 178 -20.30 -12.53 7.31
CA GLY A 178 -20.09 -13.27 6.06
C GLY A 178 -19.92 -12.42 4.81
N LYS A 179 -19.97 -11.07 4.92
CA LYS A 179 -19.79 -10.16 3.78
C LYS A 179 -18.31 -9.85 3.56
N LYS A 180 -17.98 -9.43 2.35
CA LYS A 180 -16.62 -8.97 1.99
C LYS A 180 -16.03 -8.05 3.05
N MET A 181 -14.79 -8.30 3.46
CA MET A 181 -14.08 -7.44 4.41
C MET A 181 -13.73 -6.09 3.78
N THR A 182 -13.77 -5.03 4.59
CA THR A 182 -13.31 -3.70 4.14
C THR A 182 -11.80 -3.57 4.32
N THR A 183 -11.18 -2.72 3.50
CA THR A 183 -9.74 -2.41 3.62
C THR A 183 -9.39 -1.83 5.00
N ARG A 184 -10.27 -1.00 5.56
CA ARG A 184 -10.14 -0.46 6.92
C ARG A 184 -10.26 -1.57 7.97
N GLY A 185 -11.17 -2.53 7.77
CA GLY A 185 -11.33 -3.68 8.65
C GLY A 185 -10.05 -4.51 8.74
N VAL A 186 -9.40 -4.77 7.60
CA VAL A 186 -8.10 -5.46 7.58
C VAL A 186 -7.04 -4.67 8.37
N ALA A 187 -6.90 -3.37 8.09
CA ALA A 187 -5.92 -2.53 8.79
C ALA A 187 -6.18 -2.48 10.30
N THR A 188 -7.44 -2.33 10.72
CA THR A 188 -7.82 -2.32 12.14
C THR A 188 -7.48 -3.64 12.83
N MET A 189 -7.70 -4.78 12.17
CA MET A 189 -7.37 -6.07 12.75
C MET A 189 -5.87 -6.30 12.88
N LEU A 190 -5.07 -5.88 11.89
CA LEU A 190 -3.61 -5.92 11.99
C LEU A 190 -3.10 -5.10 13.18
N GLN A 191 -3.64 -3.90 13.39
CA GLN A 191 -3.31 -3.09 14.58
C GLN A 191 -3.72 -3.76 15.90
N LYS A 192 -4.85 -4.46 15.95
CA LYS A 192 -5.24 -5.25 17.12
C LYS A 192 -4.27 -6.39 17.39
N PHE A 193 -3.81 -7.08 16.35
CA PHE A 193 -2.82 -8.14 16.49
C PHE A 193 -1.44 -7.61 16.91
N SER A 194 -1.05 -6.40 16.48
CA SER A 194 0.19 -5.80 16.95
C SER A 194 0.20 -5.66 18.48
N LEU A 195 -0.89 -5.16 19.05
CA LEU A 195 -1.05 -5.01 20.50
C LEU A 195 -1.14 -6.38 21.21
N LYS A 196 -1.94 -7.31 20.63
CA LYS A 196 -2.17 -8.62 21.26
C LYS A 196 -0.91 -9.49 21.31
N TYR A 197 -0.08 -9.43 20.27
CA TYR A 197 1.06 -10.32 20.12
C TYR A 197 2.40 -9.61 20.29
N ASP A 198 2.38 -8.36 20.77
CA ASP A 198 3.57 -7.55 20.99
C ASP A 198 4.49 -7.54 19.76
N ILE A 199 3.95 -7.01 18.66
CA ILE A 199 4.65 -6.76 17.40
C ILE A 199 4.58 -5.26 17.11
N ASP A 200 5.66 -4.68 16.59
CA ASP A 200 5.71 -3.24 16.29
C ASP A 200 4.52 -2.80 15.42
N SER A 201 3.68 -1.92 15.97
CA SER A 201 2.48 -1.42 15.29
C SER A 201 2.79 -0.68 13.98
N ARG A 202 4.00 -0.11 13.86
CA ARG A 202 4.46 0.57 12.65
C ARG A 202 4.60 -0.39 11.47
N CYS A 203 4.84 -1.68 11.74
CA CYS A 203 4.95 -2.74 10.72
C CYS A 203 3.64 -3.48 10.47
N MET A 204 2.63 -3.33 11.35
CA MET A 204 1.38 -4.08 11.29
C MET A 204 0.31 -3.36 10.46
N HIS A 205 0.55 -3.19 9.17
CA HIS A 205 -0.37 -2.62 8.20
C HIS A 205 -0.28 -3.35 6.85
N PRO A 206 -1.33 -3.37 6.02
CA PRO A 206 -1.35 -4.20 4.80
C PRO A 206 -0.19 -3.93 3.84
N HIS A 207 0.27 -2.69 3.75
CA HIS A 207 1.36 -2.32 2.84
C HIS A 207 2.71 -2.91 3.27
N SER A 208 2.90 -3.13 4.58
CA SER A 208 4.07 -3.82 5.15
C SER A 208 4.21 -5.24 4.60
N PHE A 209 3.11 -6.00 4.55
CA PHE A 209 3.12 -7.38 4.01
C PHE A 209 3.39 -7.41 2.50
N ARG A 210 2.94 -6.38 1.78
CA ARG A 210 3.28 -6.23 0.37
C ARG A 210 4.77 -5.89 0.17
N HIS A 211 5.35 -5.08 1.04
CA HIS A 211 6.79 -4.83 1.05
C HIS A 211 7.57 -6.09 1.42
N PHE A 212 7.10 -6.85 2.40
CA PHE A 212 7.65 -8.14 2.78
C PHE A 212 7.68 -9.11 1.60
N PHE A 213 6.56 -9.26 0.88
CA PHE A 213 6.50 -10.06 -0.36
C PHE A 213 7.59 -9.64 -1.36
N ALA A 214 7.77 -8.34 -1.58
CA ALA A 214 8.73 -7.85 -2.56
C ALA A 214 10.17 -8.15 -2.17
N ILE A 215 10.52 -8.01 -0.89
CA ILE A 215 11.84 -8.33 -0.34
C ILE A 215 12.10 -9.83 -0.47
N GLU A 216 11.20 -10.65 0.04
CA GLU A 216 11.29 -12.12 -0.01
C GLU A 216 11.36 -12.67 -1.45
N PHE A 217 10.66 -12.02 -2.38
CA PHE A 217 10.72 -12.38 -3.80
C PHE A 217 12.11 -12.08 -4.38
N LEU A 218 12.65 -10.88 -4.14
CA LEU A 218 13.95 -10.47 -4.68
C LEU A 218 15.12 -11.24 -4.09
N GLU A 219 15.02 -11.68 -2.85
CA GLU A 219 16.03 -12.57 -2.24
C GLU A 219 16.15 -13.92 -2.97
N ARG A 220 15.03 -14.41 -3.55
CA ARG A 220 14.97 -15.69 -4.26
C ARG A 220 15.01 -15.54 -5.77
N ASN A 221 14.65 -14.36 -6.29
CA ASN A 221 14.57 -14.09 -7.72
C ASN A 221 14.96 -12.63 -7.98
N SER A 222 16.15 -12.41 -8.48
CA SER A 222 16.73 -11.07 -8.72
C SER A 222 16.06 -10.30 -9.88
N ASN A 223 14.97 -10.81 -10.48
CA ASN A 223 14.30 -10.18 -11.61
C ASN A 223 13.36 -9.04 -11.15
N LEU A 224 13.91 -7.82 -11.12
CA LEU A 224 13.19 -6.62 -10.72
C LEU A 224 12.03 -6.26 -11.64
N SER A 225 12.18 -6.55 -12.95
CA SER A 225 11.12 -6.28 -13.94
C SER A 225 9.91 -7.18 -13.68
N LEU A 226 10.15 -8.47 -13.47
CA LEU A 226 9.09 -9.42 -13.11
C LEU A 226 8.39 -9.02 -11.80
N LEU A 227 9.16 -8.60 -10.79
CA LEU A 227 8.55 -8.11 -9.55
C LEU A 227 7.69 -6.87 -9.80
N ALA A 228 8.13 -5.92 -10.64
CA ALA A 228 7.35 -4.73 -10.97
C ALA A 228 6.01 -5.10 -11.62
N ASP A 229 6.01 -6.06 -12.53
CA ASP A 229 4.80 -6.59 -13.17
C ASP A 229 3.89 -7.30 -12.16
N LEU A 230 4.43 -8.18 -11.33
CA LEU A 230 3.69 -8.88 -10.26
C LEU A 230 3.06 -7.89 -9.27
N MET A 231 3.75 -6.82 -8.94
CA MET A 231 3.23 -5.76 -8.07
C MET A 231 2.30 -4.78 -8.79
N GLY A 232 2.24 -4.81 -10.14
CA GLY A 232 1.46 -3.86 -10.94
C GLY A 232 1.92 -2.43 -10.71
N HIS A 233 3.22 -2.21 -10.74
CA HIS A 233 3.81 -0.87 -10.73
C HIS A 233 3.88 -0.36 -12.17
N SER A 234 3.45 0.88 -12.37
CA SER A 234 3.52 1.55 -13.69
C SER A 234 4.95 1.91 -14.09
N SER A 235 5.89 1.90 -13.14
CA SER A 235 7.30 2.19 -13.36
C SER A 235 8.17 1.27 -12.51
N VAL A 236 9.19 0.69 -13.13
CA VAL A 236 10.23 -0.13 -12.45
C VAL A 236 10.95 0.70 -11.37
N SER A 237 11.07 2.02 -11.54
CA SER A 237 11.67 2.90 -10.53
C SER A 237 10.97 2.84 -9.18
N THR A 238 9.67 2.55 -9.16
CA THR A 238 8.91 2.34 -7.91
C THR A 238 9.33 1.05 -7.21
N THR A 239 9.76 0.05 -7.97
CA THR A 239 10.22 -1.26 -7.45
C THR A 239 11.69 -1.22 -7.08
N ALA A 240 12.48 -0.31 -7.68
CA ALA A 240 13.91 -0.15 -7.39
C ALA A 240 14.22 0.21 -5.93
N ILE A 241 13.22 0.66 -5.16
CA ILE A 241 13.38 0.88 -3.72
C ILE A 241 13.73 -0.40 -2.95
N TYR A 242 13.32 -1.57 -3.46
CA TYR A 242 13.59 -2.87 -2.83
C TYR A 242 14.99 -3.40 -3.12
N THR A 243 15.69 -2.86 -4.12
CA THR A 243 17.08 -3.22 -4.45
C THR A 243 18.11 -2.32 -3.77
N ARG A 244 17.64 -1.33 -3.00
CA ARG A 244 18.55 -0.42 -2.29
C ARG A 244 19.17 -1.15 -1.10
N MET A 245 20.40 -1.52 -1.29
CA MET A 245 21.25 -2.10 -0.24
C MET A 245 21.61 -1.05 0.81
N THR A 246 21.78 -1.46 2.05
CA THR A 246 22.42 -0.63 3.08
C THR A 246 23.89 -0.38 2.68
N LYS A 247 24.52 0.66 3.26
CA LYS A 247 25.95 0.93 3.01
C LYS A 247 26.84 -0.27 3.31
N GLU A 248 26.50 -1.03 4.35
CA GLU A 248 27.20 -2.26 4.73
C GLU A 248 27.05 -3.36 3.65
N GLN A 249 25.82 -3.59 3.20
CA GLN A 249 25.54 -4.54 2.12
C GLN A 249 26.20 -4.13 0.81
N GLN A 250 26.25 -2.82 0.48
CA GLN A 250 26.97 -2.31 -0.68
C GLN A 250 28.46 -2.61 -0.60
N ARG A 251 29.08 -2.38 0.58
CA ARG A 251 30.49 -2.68 0.81
C ARG A 251 30.77 -4.17 0.64
N LEU A 252 29.99 -5.03 1.29
CA LEU A 252 30.14 -6.48 1.18
C LEU A 252 29.96 -6.98 -0.26
N ALA A 253 29.01 -6.40 -0.99
CA ALA A 253 28.79 -6.75 -2.40
C ALA A 253 29.98 -6.33 -3.29
N VAL A 254 30.56 -5.16 -3.03
CA VAL A 254 31.79 -4.71 -3.73
C VAL A 254 32.95 -5.63 -3.38
N ASP A 255 33.18 -5.91 -2.09
CA ASP A 255 34.27 -6.79 -1.62
C ASP A 255 34.17 -8.21 -2.22
N ALA A 256 32.93 -8.70 -2.43
CA ALA A 256 32.68 -10.01 -3.04
C ALA A 256 32.83 -10.04 -4.58
N ALA A 257 32.49 -8.93 -5.24
CA ALA A 257 32.46 -8.86 -6.71
C ALA A 257 33.78 -8.40 -7.35
N VAL A 258 34.60 -7.64 -6.61
CA VAL A 258 35.82 -7.00 -7.13
C VAL A 258 37.03 -7.72 -6.55
N CYS A 259 37.45 -8.76 -7.22
CA CYS A 259 38.59 -9.57 -6.82
C CYS A 259 39.71 -9.65 -7.91
N TRP A 260 39.76 -8.66 -8.81
CA TRP A 260 40.82 -8.51 -9.81
C TRP A 260 41.84 -7.47 -9.41
#